data_e084a01ad70f4d777b8fe36e1a1043bb
#
_entry.id   e084a01ad70f4d777b8fe36e1a1043bb
#
_cell.length_a   1.000
_cell.length_b   1.000
_cell.length_c   1.000
_cell.angle_alpha   90.00
_cell.angle_beta   90.00
_cell.angle_gamma   90.00
#
_symmetry.space_group_name_H-M   'P 1'
#
loop_
_entity.id
_entity.type
_entity.pdbx_description
1 polymer ?
#
loop_
_entity_poly.entity_id
_entity_poly.type
_entity_poly.pdbx_seq_one_letter_code
_entity_poly.pdbx_strand_id
1 'polypeptide(L)'
;MHQHKLHGHVRFLGFVPIETLAALYRLATVFVFPSLYEGFGLPPLEAMAAGTPVVTSNTSSLPEVVGDAACMVDPYDPEAIYDGIVRVLNDEAYRAQLVENGFARARLFSWDQSVRRIREIYAEVM
;
A
#
# COMPACT_ATOMS: atom_id res chain seq x y z
N MET A 1 -16.28 -4.47 -13.45
CA MET A 1 -17.26 -3.56 -12.83
C MET A 1 -18.68 -3.90 -13.21
N HIS A 2 -18.99 -3.92 -14.52
CA HIS A 2 -20.35 -4.20 -14.98
C HIS A 2 -20.88 -5.55 -14.51
N GLN A 3 -20.01 -6.55 -14.46
CA GLN A 3 -20.33 -7.91 -14.07
C GLN A 3 -20.92 -7.99 -12.66
N HIS A 4 -20.48 -7.13 -11.75
CA HIS A 4 -20.88 -7.15 -10.34
C HIS A 4 -21.72 -5.95 -9.92
N LYS A 5 -22.15 -5.13 -10.87
CA LYS A 5 -23.02 -3.96 -10.63
C LYS A 5 -22.48 -3.03 -9.54
N LEU A 6 -21.20 -2.68 -9.62
CA LEU A 6 -20.53 -1.88 -8.59
C LEU A 6 -20.44 -0.39 -8.92
N HIS A 7 -21.15 0.09 -9.94
CA HIS A 7 -21.02 1.47 -10.43
C HIS A 7 -21.14 2.55 -9.35
N GLY A 8 -22.05 2.35 -8.38
CA GLY A 8 -22.27 3.32 -7.31
C GLY A 8 -21.24 3.24 -6.19
N HIS A 9 -20.36 2.24 -6.20
CA HIS A 9 -19.42 1.95 -5.11
C HIS A 9 -17.95 2.05 -5.51
N VAL A 10 -17.66 2.23 -6.79
CA VAL A 10 -16.30 2.30 -7.31
C VAL A 10 -16.13 3.57 -8.12
N ARG A 11 -15.02 4.28 -7.89
CA ARG A 11 -14.66 5.48 -8.65
C ARG A 11 -13.27 5.31 -9.24
N PHE A 12 -13.14 5.60 -10.53
CA PHE A 12 -11.85 5.67 -11.19
C PHE A 12 -11.40 7.14 -11.18
N LEU A 13 -10.33 7.41 -10.45
CA LEU A 13 -9.89 8.78 -10.24
C LEU A 13 -8.95 9.28 -11.33
N GLY A 14 -8.33 8.37 -12.09
CA GLY A 14 -7.33 8.73 -13.07
C GLY A 14 -6.11 9.38 -12.41
N PHE A 15 -5.53 10.37 -13.08
CA PHE A 15 -4.40 11.09 -12.53
C PHE A 15 -4.85 11.98 -11.37
N VAL A 16 -4.14 11.91 -10.24
CA VAL A 16 -4.44 12.70 -9.04
C VAL A 16 -3.21 13.49 -8.64
N PRO A 17 -3.36 14.77 -8.29
CA PRO A 17 -2.25 15.54 -7.74
C PRO A 17 -1.74 14.92 -6.44
N ILE A 18 -0.48 15.18 -6.12
CA ILE A 18 0.17 14.54 -4.97
C ILE A 18 -0.52 14.90 -3.64
N GLU A 19 -1.03 16.12 -3.52
CA GLU A 19 -1.74 16.56 -2.31
C GLU A 19 -3.05 15.78 -2.14
N THR A 20 -3.74 15.54 -3.24
CA THR A 20 -4.99 14.77 -3.24
C THR A 20 -4.70 13.30 -2.89
N LEU A 21 -3.64 12.74 -3.44
CA LEU A 21 -3.23 11.38 -3.15
C LEU A 21 -2.92 11.21 -1.66
N ALA A 22 -2.18 12.14 -1.08
CA ALA A 22 -1.87 12.12 0.35
C ALA A 22 -3.13 12.15 1.21
N ALA A 23 -4.11 12.98 0.82
CA ALA A 23 -5.40 13.06 1.52
C ALA A 23 -6.17 11.75 1.41
N LEU A 24 -6.17 11.12 0.23
CA LEU A 24 -6.84 9.84 0.01
C LEU A 24 -6.24 8.74 0.89
N TYR A 25 -4.91 8.68 1.01
CA TYR A 25 -4.27 7.73 1.91
C TYR A 25 -4.78 7.91 3.35
N ARG A 26 -4.78 9.15 3.84
CA ARG A 26 -5.20 9.43 5.23
C ARG A 26 -6.68 9.13 5.49
N LEU A 27 -7.52 9.30 4.48
CA LEU A 27 -8.96 9.08 4.62
C LEU A 27 -9.37 7.63 4.40
N ALA A 28 -8.53 6.83 3.75
CA ALA A 28 -8.86 5.45 3.45
C ALA A 28 -8.87 4.59 4.71
N THR A 29 -9.82 3.68 4.79
CA THR A 29 -9.86 2.68 5.86
C THR A 29 -8.80 1.62 5.64
N VAL A 30 -8.53 1.29 4.38
CA VAL A 30 -7.51 0.32 3.99
C VAL A 30 -6.99 0.68 2.60
N PHE A 31 -5.70 0.46 2.38
CA PHE A 31 -5.08 0.60 1.07
C PHE A 31 -4.75 -0.79 0.53
N VAL A 32 -5.26 -1.10 -0.67
CA VAL A 32 -5.08 -2.42 -1.28
C VAL A 32 -4.20 -2.27 -2.52
N PHE A 33 -3.07 -2.97 -2.52
CA PHE A 33 -2.08 -2.85 -3.59
C PHE A 33 -1.63 -4.25 -4.04
N PRO A 34 -2.47 -4.96 -4.83
CA PRO A 34 -2.19 -6.35 -5.24
C PRO A 34 -1.31 -6.39 -6.50
N SER A 35 -0.18 -5.76 -6.47
CA SER A 35 0.72 -5.68 -7.62
C SER A 35 1.37 -7.05 -7.90
N LEU A 36 1.45 -7.42 -9.15
CA LEU A 36 2.11 -8.66 -9.58
C LEU A 36 3.63 -8.52 -9.61
N TYR A 37 4.11 -7.33 -9.92
CA TYR A 37 5.53 -7.04 -9.96
C TYR A 37 5.75 -5.60 -9.56
N GLU A 38 6.67 -5.38 -8.63
CA GLU A 38 6.95 -4.02 -8.14
C GLU A 38 8.43 -3.91 -7.78
N GLY A 39 9.07 -2.85 -8.27
CA GLY A 39 10.48 -2.64 -8.03
C GLY A 39 10.81 -2.30 -6.58
N PHE A 40 10.04 -1.42 -5.94
CA PHE A 40 10.37 -0.96 -4.59
C PHE A 40 9.19 -0.91 -3.62
N GLY A 41 7.96 -0.69 -4.09
CA GLY A 41 6.80 -0.67 -3.20
C GLY A 41 6.57 0.67 -2.49
N LEU A 42 6.85 1.77 -3.19
CA LEU A 42 6.63 3.11 -2.63
C LEU A 42 5.17 3.37 -2.21
N PRO A 43 4.14 2.98 -3.00
CA PRO A 43 2.77 3.23 -2.59
C PRO A 43 2.39 2.59 -1.25
N PRO A 44 2.74 1.33 -0.96
CA PRO A 44 2.50 0.79 0.37
C PRO A 44 3.17 1.58 1.48
N LEU A 45 4.42 2.01 1.29
CA LEU A 45 5.12 2.81 2.29
C LEU A 45 4.48 4.19 2.49
N GLU A 46 4.00 4.80 1.42
CA GLU A 46 3.29 6.08 1.50
C GLU A 46 2.00 5.93 2.32
N ALA A 47 1.24 4.86 2.09
CA ALA A 47 0.03 4.58 2.86
C ALA A 47 0.35 4.35 4.34
N MET A 48 1.42 3.60 4.63
CA MET A 48 1.88 3.36 5.99
C MET A 48 2.27 4.66 6.70
N ALA A 49 2.97 5.54 6.01
CA ALA A 49 3.36 6.83 6.56
C ALA A 49 2.14 7.70 6.88
N ALA A 50 1.05 7.51 6.17
CA ALA A 50 -0.20 8.22 6.40
C ALA A 50 -1.07 7.58 7.50
N GLY A 51 -0.65 6.44 8.04
CA GLY A 51 -1.40 5.73 9.08
C GLY A 51 -2.51 4.84 8.55
N THR A 52 -2.41 4.42 7.30
CA THR A 52 -3.42 3.59 6.65
C THR A 52 -2.96 2.13 6.65
N PRO A 53 -3.80 1.19 7.11
CA PRO A 53 -3.45 -0.22 7.02
C PRO A 53 -3.40 -0.68 5.56
N VAL A 54 -2.49 -1.60 5.25
CA VAL A 54 -2.17 -2.00 3.89
C VAL A 54 -2.42 -3.50 3.70
N VAL A 55 -3.09 -3.84 2.60
CA VAL A 55 -3.16 -5.20 2.06
C VAL A 55 -2.39 -5.20 0.76
N THR A 56 -1.37 -6.02 0.64
CA THR A 56 -0.51 -6.02 -0.54
C THR A 56 -0.05 -7.43 -0.91
N SER A 57 0.67 -7.53 -2.02
CA SER A 57 1.11 -8.81 -2.57
C SER A 57 2.25 -9.42 -1.75
N ASN A 58 2.30 -10.75 -1.74
CA ASN A 58 3.40 -11.50 -1.14
C ASN A 58 4.51 -11.83 -2.16
N THR A 59 4.53 -11.11 -3.28
CA THR A 59 5.43 -11.37 -4.41
C THR A 59 6.37 -10.21 -4.66
N SER A 60 7.38 -10.45 -5.53
CA SER A 60 8.37 -9.47 -5.93
C SER A 60 9.16 -8.94 -4.71
N SER A 61 9.47 -7.66 -4.68
CA SER A 61 10.20 -7.04 -3.56
C SER A 61 9.30 -6.59 -2.41
N LEU A 62 7.98 -6.73 -2.55
CA LEU A 62 7.04 -6.23 -1.54
C LEU A 62 7.23 -6.83 -0.14
N PRO A 63 7.46 -8.16 0.02
CA PRO A 63 7.69 -8.70 1.36
C PRO A 63 8.89 -8.09 2.07
N GLU A 64 9.96 -7.77 1.35
CA GLU A 64 11.14 -7.14 1.94
C GLU A 64 10.87 -5.70 2.35
N VAL A 65 10.03 -5.00 1.57
CA VAL A 65 9.71 -3.60 1.83
C VAL A 65 8.76 -3.47 3.00
N VAL A 66 7.67 -4.23 3.01
CA VAL A 66 6.61 -4.05 4.00
C VAL A 66 6.84 -4.82 5.29
N GLY A 67 7.62 -5.89 5.26
CA GLY A 67 7.87 -6.70 6.46
C GLY A 67 6.57 -7.21 7.08
N ASP A 68 6.43 -7.03 8.39
CA ASP A 68 5.23 -7.41 9.13
C ASP A 68 4.18 -6.29 9.21
N ALA A 69 4.36 -5.24 8.46
CA ALA A 69 3.52 -4.04 8.54
C ALA A 69 2.34 -4.06 7.58
N ALA A 70 2.13 -5.13 6.84
CA ALA A 70 1.01 -5.26 5.91
C ALA A 70 0.42 -6.66 5.97
N CYS A 71 -0.84 -6.75 5.58
CA CYS A 71 -1.48 -8.04 5.32
C CYS A 71 -1.07 -8.47 3.91
N MET A 72 -0.24 -9.49 3.80
CA MET A 72 0.25 -9.97 2.50
C MET A 72 -0.63 -11.10 1.99
N VAL A 73 -0.99 -11.02 0.71
CA VAL A 73 -1.88 -11.96 0.06
C VAL A 73 -1.32 -12.40 -1.30
N ASP A 74 -1.78 -13.53 -1.79
CA ASP A 74 -1.47 -13.98 -3.14
C ASP A 74 -2.22 -13.09 -4.14
N PRO A 75 -1.51 -12.30 -4.98
CA PRO A 75 -2.16 -11.38 -5.90
C PRO A 75 -2.87 -12.08 -7.06
N TYR A 76 -2.60 -13.36 -7.28
CA TYR A 76 -3.27 -14.15 -8.32
C TYR A 76 -4.58 -14.76 -7.85
N ASP A 77 -4.90 -14.66 -6.56
CA ASP A 77 -6.08 -15.28 -5.96
C ASP A 77 -7.04 -14.19 -5.44
N PRO A 78 -8.13 -13.91 -6.17
CA PRO A 78 -9.10 -12.90 -5.72
C PRO A 78 -9.71 -13.19 -4.36
N GLU A 79 -9.88 -14.46 -4.00
CA GLU A 79 -10.42 -14.83 -2.68
C GLU A 79 -9.43 -14.49 -1.57
N ALA A 80 -8.14 -14.69 -1.80
CA ALA A 80 -7.12 -14.32 -0.83
C ALA A 80 -7.09 -12.81 -0.60
N ILE A 81 -7.25 -12.04 -1.68
CA ILE A 81 -7.33 -10.57 -1.58
C ILE A 81 -8.56 -10.18 -0.78
N TYR A 82 -9.71 -10.77 -1.08
CA TYR A 82 -10.95 -10.51 -0.35
C TYR A 82 -10.79 -10.84 1.13
N ASP A 83 -10.25 -12.01 1.46
CA ASP A 83 -10.08 -12.44 2.84
C ASP A 83 -9.15 -11.48 3.60
N GLY A 84 -8.09 -11.02 2.95
CA GLY A 84 -7.17 -10.04 3.56
C GLY A 84 -7.86 -8.73 3.86
N ILE A 85 -8.65 -8.22 2.94
CA ILE A 85 -9.41 -6.97 3.12
C ILE A 85 -10.40 -7.13 4.26
N VAL A 86 -11.18 -8.21 4.27
CA VAL A 86 -12.18 -8.47 5.31
C VAL A 86 -11.53 -8.59 6.67
N ARG A 87 -10.38 -9.26 6.76
CA ARG A 87 -9.64 -9.39 8.02
C ARG A 87 -9.25 -8.02 8.57
N VAL A 88 -8.70 -7.16 7.73
CA VAL A 88 -8.31 -5.81 8.16
C VAL A 88 -9.52 -5.00 8.60
N LEU A 89 -10.63 -5.10 7.87
CA LEU A 89 -11.83 -4.32 8.18
C LEU A 89 -12.52 -4.79 9.46
N ASN A 90 -12.51 -6.09 9.76
CA ASN A 90 -13.30 -6.68 10.84
C ASN A 90 -12.51 -6.95 12.12
N ASP A 91 -11.19 -6.94 12.06
CA ASP A 91 -10.33 -7.19 13.22
C ASP A 91 -9.66 -5.89 13.65
N GLU A 92 -10.24 -5.21 14.61
CA GLU A 92 -9.75 -3.92 15.11
C GLU A 92 -8.34 -4.02 15.67
N ALA A 93 -8.05 -5.07 16.43
CA ALA A 93 -6.73 -5.24 17.04
C ALA A 93 -5.66 -5.48 15.96
N TYR A 94 -5.98 -6.29 14.97
CA TYR A 94 -5.08 -6.53 13.85
C TYR A 94 -4.83 -5.25 13.05
N ARG A 95 -5.90 -4.52 12.76
CA ARG A 95 -5.79 -3.24 12.03
C ARG A 95 -4.92 -2.24 12.79
N ALA A 96 -5.13 -2.11 14.08
CA ALA A 96 -4.32 -1.21 14.92
C ALA A 96 -2.85 -1.62 14.93
N GLN A 97 -2.58 -2.92 14.98
CA GLN A 97 -1.22 -3.43 14.94
C GLN A 97 -0.55 -3.12 13.61
N LEU A 98 -1.28 -3.29 12.50
CA LEU A 98 -0.75 -2.93 11.18
C LEU A 98 -0.42 -1.45 11.08
N VAL A 99 -1.26 -0.58 11.62
CA VAL A 99 -1.01 0.87 11.61
C VAL A 99 0.27 1.20 12.39
N GLU A 100 0.41 0.63 13.58
CA GLU A 100 1.61 0.85 14.42
C GLU A 100 2.87 0.33 13.73
N ASN A 101 2.83 -0.89 13.23
CA ASN A 101 3.94 -1.49 12.49
C ASN A 101 4.25 -0.68 11.23
N GLY A 102 3.21 -0.16 10.57
CA GLY A 102 3.34 0.67 9.37
C GLY A 102 4.11 1.95 9.62
N PHE A 103 3.81 2.66 10.70
CA PHE A 103 4.57 3.86 11.06
C PHE A 103 6.03 3.54 11.31
N ALA A 104 6.31 2.45 12.03
CA ALA A 104 7.69 2.04 12.31
C ALA A 104 8.42 1.66 11.01
N ARG A 105 7.74 0.95 10.12
CA ARG A 105 8.31 0.53 8.84
C ARG A 105 8.61 1.73 7.94
N ALA A 106 7.68 2.67 7.85
CA ALA A 106 7.84 3.87 7.04
C ALA A 106 9.04 4.71 7.51
N ARG A 107 9.30 4.73 8.81
CA ARG A 107 10.46 5.44 9.36
C ARG A 107 11.79 4.84 8.92
N LEU A 108 11.84 3.53 8.69
CA LEU A 108 13.05 2.87 8.18
C LEU A 108 13.39 3.32 6.76
N PHE A 109 12.37 3.72 6.00
CA PHE A 109 12.52 4.23 4.63
C PHE A 109 12.19 5.72 4.63
N SER A 110 12.95 6.50 5.42
CA SER A 110 12.67 7.92 5.59
C SER A 110 12.71 8.66 4.26
N TRP A 111 12.05 9.82 4.22
CA TRP A 111 12.03 10.67 3.04
C TRP A 111 13.44 10.98 2.54
N ASP A 112 14.38 11.22 3.47
CA ASP A 112 15.76 11.50 3.12
C ASP A 112 16.41 10.34 2.38
N GLN A 113 16.14 9.11 2.80
CA GLN A 113 16.64 7.92 2.12
C GLN A 113 16.03 7.79 0.73
N SER A 114 14.74 8.07 0.59
CA SER A 114 14.04 8.02 -0.70
C SER A 114 14.60 9.05 -1.67
N VAL A 115 14.82 10.27 -1.20
CA VAL A 115 15.41 11.34 -2.02
C VAL A 115 16.84 10.97 -2.42
N ARG A 116 17.62 10.45 -1.51
CA ARG A 116 19.00 10.02 -1.78
C ARG A 116 19.02 8.94 -2.87
N ARG A 117 18.14 7.96 -2.76
CA ARG A 117 18.04 6.89 -3.74
C ARG A 117 17.64 7.40 -5.13
N ILE A 118 16.71 8.33 -5.18
CA ILE A 118 16.31 8.96 -6.43
C ILE A 118 17.49 9.70 -7.07
N ARG A 119 18.26 10.41 -6.26
CA ARG A 119 19.47 11.11 -6.73
C ARG A 119 20.51 10.14 -7.29
N GLU A 120 20.70 9.00 -6.61
CA GLU A 120 21.62 7.96 -7.06
C GLU A 120 21.18 7.40 -8.41
N ILE A 121 19.89 7.14 -8.59
CA ILE A 121 19.33 6.64 -9.84
C ILE A 121 19.56 7.65 -10.96
N TYR A 122 19.30 8.93 -10.72
CA TYR A 122 19.53 9.97 -11.71
C TYR A 122 21.02 10.09 -12.08
N ALA A 123 21.90 9.95 -11.10
CA ALA A 123 23.34 9.99 -11.36
C ALA A 123 23.79 8.84 -12.26
N GLU A 124 23.19 7.66 -12.11
CA GLU A 124 23.53 6.49 -12.92
C GLU A 124 23.11 6.64 -14.38
N VAL A 125 22.00 7.32 -14.64
CA VAL A 125 21.45 7.45 -16.01
C VAL A 125 21.87 8.72 -16.70
N MET A 126 22.49 9.66 -16.01
CA MET A 126 22.99 10.92 -16.56
C MET A 126 24.50 10.87 -16.74
#